data_aaff88370649c0dcbaecb048e0e4d59d
#
_entry.id   aaff88370649c0dcbaecb048e0e4d59d
#
_cell.length_a   1.000
_cell.length_b   1.000
_cell.length_c   1.000
_cell.angle_alpha   90.00
_cell.angle_beta   90.00
_cell.angle_gamma   90.00
#
_symmetry.space_group_name_H-M   'P 1'
#
loop_
_entity.id
_entity.type
_entity.pdbx_description
1 polymer ?
#
loop_
_entity_poly.entity_id
_entity_poly.type
_entity_poly.pdbx_seq_one_letter_code
_entity_poly.pdbx_strand_id
1 'polypeptide(L)'
;MIPKIIHIAWNDKEVLKSDAPLIKHGLKKLVELNPDWDLQISDDADIEAYLQEKMAEDYELAKPLHIVAKTDIWRLYKMFFEGGLYIDIDRLCNVSLAGLIDADTRQVLPTCRNHDFAHDFMLSAPGNPIYKNAVRAWLARRKDGHDSIYFLGAQTYMHVITHTLFDTIIDTNPGDEMFDRMRKAINAVPGLKCIEEDPPHLTVIHEGFAGNWEQMKRDFYAQNGLRHWTGEW
;
A
#
# COMPACT_ATOMS: atom_id res chain seq x y z
N MET A 1 9.96 -5.90 15.27
CA MET A 1 10.70 -4.83 14.58
C MET A 1 10.29 -4.82 13.11
N ILE A 2 10.13 -3.68 12.51
CA ILE A 2 9.84 -3.52 11.08
C ILE A 2 11.15 -3.69 10.29
N PRO A 3 11.23 -4.63 9.32
CA PRO A 3 12.39 -4.77 8.45
C PRO A 3 12.60 -3.54 7.57
N LYS A 4 13.86 -3.21 7.28
CA LYS A 4 14.21 -2.08 6.42
C LYS A 4 14.20 -2.48 4.95
N ILE A 5 13.02 -2.83 4.44
CA ILE A 5 12.78 -3.24 3.06
C ILE A 5 11.64 -2.38 2.49
N ILE A 6 11.81 -1.88 1.27
CA ILE A 6 10.79 -1.17 0.50
C ILE A 6 10.37 -2.06 -0.67
N HIS A 7 9.11 -2.44 -0.72
CA HIS A 7 8.53 -3.25 -1.79
C HIS A 7 7.74 -2.35 -2.76
N ILE A 8 8.07 -2.44 -4.04
CA ILE A 8 7.39 -1.75 -5.14
C ILE A 8 6.95 -2.79 -6.16
N ALA A 9 5.73 -2.67 -6.65
CA ALA A 9 5.25 -3.40 -7.82
C ALA A 9 5.36 -2.49 -9.05
N TRP A 10 6.20 -2.86 -10.03
CA TRP A 10 6.33 -2.12 -11.28
C TRP A 10 6.96 -2.98 -12.37
N ASN A 11 6.48 -2.82 -13.61
CA ASN A 11 6.89 -3.63 -14.75
C ASN A 11 8.34 -3.40 -15.25
N ASP A 12 8.98 -2.31 -14.83
CA ASP A 12 10.38 -1.98 -15.16
C ASP A 12 11.24 -1.88 -13.90
N LYS A 13 12.12 -2.85 -13.69
CA LYS A 13 13.07 -2.86 -12.55
C LYS A 13 14.10 -1.74 -12.60
N GLU A 14 14.30 -1.13 -13.77
CA GLU A 14 15.24 -0.03 -13.98
C GLU A 14 14.58 1.36 -13.80
N VAL A 15 13.36 1.39 -13.27
CA VAL A 15 12.56 2.62 -13.12
C VAL A 15 13.27 3.76 -12.38
N LEU A 16 14.22 3.44 -11.49
CA LEU A 16 15.08 4.47 -10.86
C LEU A 16 15.96 5.24 -11.86
N LYS A 17 16.15 4.73 -13.08
CA LYS A 17 16.86 5.46 -14.15
C LYS A 17 15.95 6.47 -14.86
N SER A 18 14.65 6.40 -14.66
CA SER A 18 13.69 7.31 -15.28
C SER A 18 13.86 8.74 -14.78
N ASP A 19 13.82 9.70 -15.70
CA ASP A 19 13.81 11.13 -15.37
C ASP A 19 12.40 11.71 -15.25
N ALA A 20 11.37 10.86 -15.28
CA ALA A 20 10.00 11.29 -15.09
C ALA A 20 9.82 12.04 -13.75
N PRO A 21 9.13 13.19 -13.74
CA PRO A 21 8.93 13.98 -12.53
C PRO A 21 8.34 13.18 -11.37
N LEU A 22 7.40 12.28 -11.65
CA LEU A 22 6.80 11.39 -10.65
C LEU A 22 7.87 10.54 -9.92
N ILE A 23 8.76 9.91 -10.68
CA ILE A 23 9.83 9.06 -10.12
C ILE A 23 10.86 9.91 -9.38
N LYS A 24 11.22 11.05 -9.93
CA LYS A 24 12.18 11.97 -9.31
C LYS A 24 11.70 12.47 -7.94
N HIS A 25 10.46 12.91 -7.87
CA HIS A 25 9.88 13.50 -6.65
C HIS A 25 9.26 12.46 -5.71
N GLY A 26 8.95 11.27 -6.19
CA GLY A 26 8.44 10.15 -5.38
C GLY A 26 9.54 9.15 -5.02
N LEU A 27 9.70 8.12 -5.84
CA LEU A 27 10.55 6.96 -5.52
C LEU A 27 12.03 7.32 -5.27
N LYS A 28 12.64 8.17 -6.12
CA LYS A 28 14.04 8.59 -5.91
C LYS A 28 14.19 9.34 -4.58
N LYS A 29 13.23 10.21 -4.26
CA LYS A 29 13.24 10.96 -2.99
C LYS A 29 13.05 10.07 -1.79
N LEU A 30 12.17 9.08 -1.88
CA LEU A 30 11.98 8.07 -0.83
C LEU A 30 13.30 7.32 -0.54
N VAL A 31 13.98 6.84 -1.59
CA VAL A 31 15.26 6.13 -1.46
C VAL A 31 16.35 7.04 -0.88
N GLU A 32 16.44 8.28 -1.35
CA GLU A 32 17.42 9.27 -0.85
C GLU A 32 17.24 9.55 0.65
N LEU A 33 15.99 9.64 1.12
CA LEU A 33 15.67 9.89 2.53
C LEU A 33 15.85 8.65 3.42
N ASN A 34 15.94 7.46 2.82
CA ASN A 34 16.01 6.18 3.51
C ASN A 34 17.14 5.30 2.97
N PRO A 35 18.41 5.77 3.01
CA PRO A 35 19.54 5.10 2.34
C PRO A 35 19.91 3.75 2.97
N ASP A 36 19.40 3.46 4.14
CA ASP A 36 19.61 2.20 4.87
C ASP A 36 18.47 1.17 4.67
N TRP A 37 17.52 1.49 3.77
CA TRP A 37 16.44 0.58 3.38
C TRP A 37 16.75 -0.07 2.05
N ASP A 38 16.52 -1.38 1.96
CA ASP A 38 16.67 -2.16 0.73
C ASP A 38 15.44 -1.98 -0.17
N LEU A 39 15.65 -1.48 -1.39
CA LEU A 39 14.58 -1.31 -2.37
C LEU A 39 14.43 -2.57 -3.23
N GLN A 40 13.25 -3.16 -3.21
CA GLN A 40 12.88 -4.33 -4.00
C GLN A 40 11.76 -3.97 -4.97
N ILE A 41 12.06 -4.01 -6.26
CA ILE A 41 11.10 -3.80 -7.33
C ILE A 41 10.72 -5.16 -7.91
N SER A 42 9.44 -5.51 -7.84
CA SER A 42 8.89 -6.74 -8.40
C SER A 42 8.10 -6.44 -9.66
N ASP A 43 8.45 -7.08 -10.76
CA ASP A 43 7.67 -7.03 -12.00
C ASP A 43 6.53 -8.05 -11.98
N ASP A 44 5.75 -8.08 -13.06
CA ASP A 44 4.59 -8.96 -13.19
C ASP A 44 4.98 -10.44 -13.05
N ALA A 45 6.16 -10.83 -13.58
CA ALA A 45 6.65 -12.21 -13.49
C ALA A 45 7.05 -12.57 -12.04
N ASP A 46 7.68 -11.65 -11.32
CA ASP A 46 8.03 -11.85 -9.90
C ASP A 46 6.75 -11.97 -9.04
N ILE A 47 5.74 -11.12 -9.31
CA ILE A 47 4.44 -11.17 -8.61
C ILE A 47 3.77 -12.52 -8.85
N GLU A 48 3.71 -12.97 -10.10
CA GLU A 48 3.13 -14.27 -10.45
C GLU A 48 3.87 -15.43 -9.77
N ALA A 49 5.19 -15.47 -9.85
CA ALA A 49 5.99 -16.52 -9.21
C ALA A 49 5.81 -16.55 -7.70
N TYR A 50 5.77 -15.38 -7.07
CA TYR A 50 5.55 -15.25 -5.63
C TYR A 50 4.17 -15.73 -5.21
N LEU A 51 3.13 -15.35 -5.95
CA LEU A 51 1.75 -15.79 -5.67
C LEU A 51 1.59 -17.29 -5.88
N GLN A 52 2.19 -17.86 -6.92
CA GLN A 52 2.18 -19.32 -7.14
C GLN A 52 2.78 -20.06 -5.94
N GLU A 53 3.91 -19.58 -5.42
CA GLU A 53 4.56 -20.17 -4.25
C GLU A 53 3.73 -20.03 -2.98
N LYS A 54 3.23 -18.82 -2.69
CA LYS A 54 2.60 -18.51 -1.39
C LYS A 54 1.14 -18.92 -1.29
N MET A 55 0.40 -18.90 -2.40
CA MET A 55 -1.02 -19.29 -2.43
C MET A 55 -1.21 -20.78 -2.66
N ALA A 56 -0.22 -21.47 -3.25
CA ALA A 56 -0.32 -22.89 -3.59
C ALA A 56 -1.62 -23.21 -4.38
N GLU A 57 -2.48 -24.07 -3.86
CA GLU A 57 -3.74 -24.44 -4.51
C GLU A 57 -4.73 -23.28 -4.67
N ASP A 58 -4.72 -22.30 -3.78
CA ASP A 58 -5.57 -21.11 -3.89
C ASP A 58 -5.13 -20.15 -5.01
N TYR A 59 -3.96 -20.35 -5.65
CA TYR A 59 -3.50 -19.52 -6.77
C TYR A 59 -4.46 -19.53 -7.97
N GLU A 60 -5.19 -20.62 -8.20
CA GLU A 60 -6.20 -20.69 -9.26
C GLU A 60 -7.30 -19.61 -9.11
N LEU A 61 -7.53 -19.07 -7.92
CA LEU A 61 -8.44 -17.94 -7.67
C LEU A 61 -7.87 -16.60 -8.15
N ALA A 62 -6.55 -16.44 -8.12
CA ALA A 62 -5.88 -15.21 -8.55
C ALA A 62 -5.51 -15.24 -10.04
N LYS A 63 -5.20 -16.41 -10.58
CA LYS A 63 -4.68 -16.63 -11.94
C LYS A 63 -5.44 -15.90 -13.05
N PRO A 64 -6.81 -15.89 -13.09
CA PRO A 64 -7.55 -15.22 -14.16
C PRO A 64 -7.66 -13.70 -13.99
N LEU A 65 -7.17 -13.14 -12.87
CA LEU A 65 -7.34 -11.73 -12.56
C LEU A 65 -6.35 -10.84 -13.32
N HIS A 66 -6.74 -9.59 -13.50
CA HIS A 66 -5.85 -8.54 -13.97
C HIS A 66 -4.67 -8.34 -12.99
N ILE A 67 -3.50 -7.96 -13.51
CA ILE A 67 -2.27 -7.80 -12.69
C ILE A 67 -2.46 -6.86 -11.50
N VAL A 68 -3.24 -5.80 -11.62
CA VAL A 68 -3.54 -4.88 -10.51
C VAL A 68 -4.21 -5.61 -9.34
N ALA A 69 -5.20 -6.46 -9.60
CA ALA A 69 -5.84 -7.26 -8.55
C ALA A 69 -4.90 -8.32 -7.96
N LYS A 70 -3.96 -8.84 -8.77
CA LYS A 70 -2.89 -9.71 -8.29
C LYS A 70 -1.89 -8.96 -7.40
N THR A 71 -1.58 -7.72 -7.75
CA THR A 71 -0.73 -6.85 -6.92
C THR A 71 -1.39 -6.58 -5.57
N ASP A 72 -2.71 -6.42 -5.52
CA ASP A 72 -3.43 -6.21 -4.25
C ASP A 72 -3.29 -7.40 -3.30
N ILE A 73 -3.45 -8.63 -3.78
CA ILE A 73 -3.23 -9.80 -2.92
C ILE A 73 -1.73 -10.04 -2.65
N TRP A 74 -0.85 -9.78 -3.61
CA TRP A 74 0.59 -9.90 -3.46
C TRP A 74 1.13 -8.99 -2.36
N ARG A 75 0.72 -7.69 -2.30
CA ARG A 75 1.15 -6.77 -1.24
C ARG A 75 0.74 -7.25 0.15
N LEU A 76 -0.44 -7.87 0.29
CA LEU A 76 -0.89 -8.43 1.57
C LEU A 76 -0.02 -9.62 2.01
N TYR A 77 0.33 -10.52 1.09
CA TYR A 77 1.26 -11.62 1.35
C TYR A 77 2.67 -11.12 1.70
N LYS A 78 3.20 -10.14 0.94
CA LYS A 78 4.48 -9.51 1.23
C LYS A 78 4.51 -8.93 2.64
N MET A 79 3.51 -8.15 2.99
CA MET A 79 3.42 -7.54 4.32
C MET A 79 3.26 -8.58 5.43
N PHE A 80 2.55 -9.68 5.18
CA PHE A 80 2.41 -10.74 6.16
C PHE A 80 3.71 -11.53 6.37
N PHE A 81 4.37 -11.95 5.30
CA PHE A 81 5.54 -12.83 5.40
C PHE A 81 6.85 -12.07 5.64
N GLU A 82 7.02 -10.94 5.01
CA GLU A 82 8.29 -10.21 4.99
C GLU A 82 8.23 -8.91 5.81
N GLY A 83 7.09 -8.23 5.87
CA GLY A 83 6.98 -6.92 6.50
C GLY A 83 7.74 -5.85 5.69
N GLY A 84 8.13 -4.76 6.35
CA GLY A 84 8.77 -3.61 5.71
C GLY A 84 7.77 -2.56 5.28
N LEU A 85 8.07 -1.82 4.23
CA LEU A 85 7.19 -0.88 3.56
C LEU A 85 6.76 -1.43 2.20
N TYR A 86 5.46 -1.54 1.95
CA TYR A 86 4.90 -1.53 0.60
C TYR A 86 4.42 -0.12 0.27
N ILE A 87 4.74 0.36 -0.91
CA ILE A 87 4.26 1.64 -1.42
C ILE A 87 4.00 1.55 -2.92
N ASP A 88 2.87 2.12 -3.38
CA ASP A 88 2.60 2.25 -4.82
C ASP A 88 3.61 3.22 -5.46
N ILE A 89 4.05 2.90 -6.67
CA ILE A 89 5.08 3.68 -7.36
C ILE A 89 4.69 5.13 -7.60
N ASP A 90 3.41 5.39 -7.71
CA ASP A 90 2.84 6.71 -7.93
C ASP A 90 2.51 7.46 -6.63
N ARG A 91 2.82 6.85 -5.48
CA ARG A 91 2.69 7.48 -4.18
C ARG A 91 3.91 8.35 -3.87
N LEU A 92 3.67 9.58 -3.47
CA LEU A 92 4.74 10.45 -2.98
C LEU A 92 4.97 10.19 -1.49
N CYS A 93 6.23 9.97 -1.13
CA CYS A 93 6.66 9.89 0.27
C CYS A 93 7.97 10.66 0.42
N ASN A 94 7.94 11.76 1.16
CA ASN A 94 9.09 12.63 1.35
C ASN A 94 9.54 12.76 2.80
N VAL A 95 9.26 11.74 3.59
CA VAL A 95 9.71 11.68 4.98
C VAL A 95 10.69 10.53 5.18
N SER A 96 11.57 10.68 6.16
CA SER A 96 12.35 9.55 6.63
C SER A 96 11.45 8.55 7.34
N LEU A 97 11.48 7.29 6.91
CA LEU A 97 10.72 6.21 7.53
C LEU A 97 11.11 6.00 8.99
N ALA A 98 12.37 6.30 9.33
CA ALA A 98 12.83 6.27 10.73
C ALA A 98 12.08 7.28 11.62
N GLY A 99 11.55 8.36 11.07
CA GLY A 99 10.70 9.31 11.80
C GLY A 99 9.28 8.81 12.06
N LEU A 100 8.84 7.80 11.31
CA LEU A 100 7.50 7.21 11.47
C LEU A 100 7.47 6.06 12.49
N ILE A 101 8.63 5.48 12.80
CA ILE A 101 8.75 4.29 13.64
C ILE A 101 9.60 4.56 14.86
N ASP A 102 9.27 3.89 15.96
CA ASP A 102 10.09 3.78 17.15
C ASP A 102 10.34 2.29 17.48
N ALA A 103 11.05 2.01 18.56
CA ALA A 103 11.43 0.65 18.93
C ALA A 103 10.24 -0.30 19.09
N ASP A 104 9.10 0.20 19.52
CA ASP A 104 7.89 -0.58 19.80
C ASP A 104 6.92 -0.61 18.63
N THR A 105 7.12 0.22 17.61
CA THR A 105 6.22 0.28 16.46
C THR A 105 6.20 -1.05 15.71
N ARG A 106 5.00 -1.60 15.55
CA ARG A 106 4.73 -2.84 14.81
C ARG A 106 4.02 -2.59 13.50
N GLN A 107 3.23 -1.52 13.43
CA GLN A 107 2.51 -1.12 12.24
C GLN A 107 2.22 0.38 12.24
N VAL A 108 2.33 0.98 11.06
CA VAL A 108 1.85 2.33 10.77
C VAL A 108 0.67 2.20 9.81
N LEU A 109 -0.44 2.81 10.17
CA LEU A 109 -1.69 2.86 9.40
C LEU A 109 -1.94 4.29 8.95
N PRO A 110 -1.54 4.66 7.73
CA PRO A 110 -1.89 5.96 7.19
C PRO A 110 -3.37 6.01 6.81
N THR A 111 -3.95 7.19 6.99
CA THR A 111 -5.33 7.45 6.61
C THR A 111 -5.38 8.37 5.41
N CYS A 112 -6.26 8.10 4.46
CA CYS A 112 -6.43 8.94 3.28
C CYS A 112 -7.59 9.94 3.44
N ARG A 113 -7.68 10.89 2.50
CA ARG A 113 -8.66 12.00 2.53
C ARG A 113 -10.12 11.57 2.63
N ASN A 114 -10.43 10.36 2.17
CA ASN A 114 -11.78 9.82 2.20
C ASN A 114 -12.09 9.07 3.51
N HIS A 115 -11.32 9.32 4.58
CA HIS A 115 -11.45 8.62 5.86
C HIS A 115 -11.33 7.10 5.74
N ASP A 116 -10.41 6.67 4.86
CA ASP A 116 -10.07 5.28 4.63
C ASP A 116 -8.64 5.00 5.10
N PHE A 117 -8.29 3.74 5.34
CA PHE A 117 -6.91 3.36 5.58
C PHE A 117 -6.20 3.14 4.24
N ALA A 118 -5.07 3.84 4.06
CA ALA A 118 -4.29 3.76 2.84
C ALA A 118 -3.75 2.34 2.63
N HIS A 119 -4.12 1.71 1.52
CA HIS A 119 -3.61 0.39 1.14
C HIS A 119 -2.48 0.49 0.10
N ASP A 120 -2.20 1.68 -0.37
CA ASP A 120 -1.09 2.05 -1.25
C ASP A 120 0.17 2.48 -0.48
N PHE A 121 0.10 2.48 0.86
CA PHE A 121 1.22 2.64 1.79
C PHE A 121 0.99 1.75 3.00
N MET A 122 1.77 0.69 3.14
CA MET A 122 1.67 -0.28 4.24
C MET A 122 3.04 -0.44 4.89
N LEU A 123 3.17 -0.06 6.16
CA LEU A 123 4.43 -0.16 6.91
C LEU A 123 4.22 -1.03 8.14
N SER A 124 4.86 -2.21 8.19
CA SER A 124 4.56 -3.19 9.24
C SER A 124 5.70 -4.18 9.51
N ALA A 125 5.71 -4.70 10.73
CA ALA A 125 6.46 -5.92 11.05
C ALA A 125 5.79 -7.15 10.40
N PRO A 126 6.55 -8.22 10.07
CA PRO A 126 5.99 -9.46 9.55
C PRO A 126 5.10 -10.17 10.59
N GLY A 127 4.24 -11.06 10.12
CA GLY A 127 3.34 -11.86 10.97
C GLY A 127 2.16 -11.07 11.54
N ASN A 128 1.91 -9.87 11.05
CA ASN A 128 0.83 -9.02 11.55
C ASN A 128 -0.55 -9.62 11.22
N PRO A 129 -1.44 -9.77 12.22
CA PRO A 129 -2.75 -10.41 12.05
C PRO A 129 -3.67 -9.68 11.08
N ILE A 130 -3.54 -8.36 10.90
CA ILE A 130 -4.33 -7.59 9.93
C ILE A 130 -4.10 -8.15 8.52
N TYR A 131 -2.84 -8.34 8.11
CA TYR A 131 -2.55 -8.86 6.77
C TYR A 131 -2.96 -10.32 6.60
N LYS A 132 -2.80 -11.15 7.64
CA LYS A 132 -3.30 -12.53 7.63
C LYS A 132 -4.83 -12.58 7.43
N ASN A 133 -5.55 -11.73 8.13
CA ASN A 133 -7.00 -11.63 8.01
C ASN A 133 -7.41 -11.03 6.66
N ALA A 134 -6.65 -10.07 6.13
CA ALA A 134 -6.90 -9.49 4.80
C ALA A 134 -6.73 -10.54 3.68
N VAL A 135 -5.70 -11.37 3.74
CA VAL A 135 -5.53 -12.51 2.82
C VAL A 135 -6.73 -13.46 2.91
N ARG A 136 -7.16 -13.83 4.11
CA ARG A 136 -8.32 -14.71 4.30
C ARG A 136 -9.61 -14.11 3.76
N ALA A 137 -9.84 -12.82 4.01
CA ALA A 137 -11.02 -12.11 3.52
C ALA A 137 -11.01 -12.01 1.99
N TRP A 138 -9.84 -11.73 1.39
CA TRP A 138 -9.66 -11.71 -0.05
C TRP A 138 -10.01 -13.07 -0.67
N LEU A 139 -9.45 -14.15 -0.13
CA LEU A 139 -9.72 -15.51 -0.59
C LEU A 139 -11.22 -15.88 -0.49
N ALA A 140 -11.87 -15.52 0.63
CA ALA A 140 -13.30 -15.76 0.81
C ALA A 140 -14.11 -15.03 -0.26
N ARG A 141 -13.85 -13.73 -0.48
CA ARG A 141 -14.51 -12.93 -1.52
C ARG A 141 -14.32 -13.50 -2.92
N ARG A 142 -13.11 -13.99 -3.23
CA ARG A 142 -12.85 -14.66 -4.52
C ARG A 142 -13.65 -15.96 -4.66
N LYS A 143 -13.74 -16.77 -3.62
CA LYS A 143 -14.57 -18.00 -3.60
C LYS A 143 -16.05 -17.69 -3.80
N ASP A 144 -16.49 -16.52 -3.31
CA ASP A 144 -17.87 -16.03 -3.51
C ASP A 144 -18.09 -15.38 -4.90
N GLY A 145 -17.05 -15.37 -5.76
CA GLY A 145 -17.16 -14.91 -7.16
C GLY A 145 -16.95 -13.40 -7.37
N HIS A 146 -16.48 -12.66 -6.35
CA HIS A 146 -16.15 -11.25 -6.53
C HIS A 146 -14.85 -11.08 -7.31
N ASP A 147 -14.83 -10.11 -8.25
CA ASP A 147 -13.69 -9.79 -9.13
C ASP A 147 -13.37 -8.31 -9.22
N SER A 148 -14.18 -7.45 -8.59
CA SER A 148 -13.94 -6.00 -8.53
C SER A 148 -12.62 -5.69 -7.82
N ILE A 149 -11.72 -4.98 -8.50
CA ILE A 149 -10.41 -4.56 -7.97
C ILE A 149 -10.59 -3.77 -6.66
N TYR A 150 -11.47 -2.77 -6.66
CA TYR A 150 -11.70 -1.96 -5.46
C TYR A 150 -12.23 -2.79 -4.29
N PHE A 151 -13.19 -3.69 -4.55
CA PHE A 151 -13.78 -4.53 -3.50
C PHE A 151 -12.79 -5.54 -2.93
N LEU A 152 -11.93 -6.13 -3.78
CA LEU A 152 -10.90 -7.07 -3.36
C LEU A 152 -9.72 -6.35 -2.68
N GLY A 153 -9.34 -5.17 -3.14
CA GLY A 153 -8.22 -4.38 -2.61
C GLY A 153 -8.61 -3.49 -1.42
N ALA A 154 -8.85 -2.21 -1.69
CA ALA A 154 -9.03 -1.18 -0.67
C ALA A 154 -10.15 -1.49 0.33
N GLN A 155 -11.32 -1.91 -0.15
CA GLN A 155 -12.46 -2.21 0.73
C GLN A 155 -12.22 -3.45 1.59
N THR A 156 -11.52 -4.48 1.09
CA THR A 156 -11.10 -5.62 1.93
C THR A 156 -10.20 -5.16 3.06
N TYR A 157 -9.23 -4.31 2.75
CA TYR A 157 -8.28 -3.81 3.73
C TYR A 157 -8.97 -3.00 4.83
N MET A 158 -9.84 -2.06 4.46
CA MET A 158 -10.64 -1.27 5.40
C MET A 158 -11.50 -2.16 6.32
N HIS A 159 -12.27 -3.08 5.75
CA HIS A 159 -13.14 -3.99 6.52
C HIS A 159 -12.35 -4.84 7.51
N VAL A 160 -11.17 -5.33 7.11
CA VAL A 160 -10.34 -6.16 7.97
C VAL A 160 -9.73 -5.36 9.11
N ILE A 161 -9.27 -4.13 8.87
CA ILE A 161 -8.77 -3.26 9.93
C ILE A 161 -9.89 -3.00 10.95
N THR A 162 -11.06 -2.57 10.49
CA THR A 162 -12.16 -2.24 11.38
C THR A 162 -12.67 -3.46 12.14
N HIS A 163 -12.78 -4.61 11.50
CA HIS A 163 -13.16 -5.85 12.16
C HIS A 163 -12.11 -6.35 13.16
N THR A 164 -10.85 -6.29 12.78
CA THR A 164 -9.75 -6.79 13.64
C THR A 164 -9.55 -5.93 14.89
N LEU A 165 -9.70 -4.60 14.76
CA LEU A 165 -9.41 -3.67 15.85
C LEU A 165 -10.64 -3.25 16.65
N PHE A 166 -11.84 -3.29 16.07
CA PHE A 166 -13.06 -2.74 16.66
C PHE A 166 -14.23 -3.74 16.70
N ASP A 167 -14.02 -4.99 16.25
CA ASP A 167 -15.06 -6.02 16.15
C ASP A 167 -16.31 -5.54 15.38
N THR A 168 -16.09 -4.71 14.38
CA THR A 168 -17.16 -4.18 13.50
C THR A 168 -16.64 -4.01 12.09
N ILE A 169 -17.55 -4.05 11.12
CA ILE A 169 -17.24 -3.72 9.73
C ILE A 169 -17.77 -2.31 9.47
N ILE A 170 -16.88 -1.42 9.06
CA ILE A 170 -17.20 -0.06 8.68
C ILE A 170 -16.87 0.06 7.20
N ASP A 171 -17.85 0.49 6.44
CA ASP A 171 -17.65 0.85 5.03
C ASP A 171 -16.77 2.10 4.90
N THR A 172 -16.29 2.33 3.70
CA THR A 172 -15.53 3.54 3.39
C THR A 172 -16.31 4.81 3.79
N ASN A 173 -15.57 5.85 4.20
CA ASN A 173 -16.10 7.14 4.59
C ASN A 173 -17.06 7.12 5.80
N PRO A 174 -16.57 6.71 6.98
CA PRO A 174 -17.37 6.65 8.22
C PRO A 174 -17.77 8.02 8.79
N GLY A 175 -17.30 9.12 8.18
CA GLY A 175 -17.44 10.49 8.68
C GLY A 175 -16.37 10.90 9.69
N ASP A 176 -16.12 12.20 9.76
CA ASP A 176 -14.97 12.79 10.47
C ASP A 176 -14.91 12.39 11.96
N GLU A 177 -16.01 12.53 12.68
CA GLU A 177 -16.03 12.28 14.13
C GLU A 177 -15.75 10.82 14.47
N MET A 178 -16.33 9.89 13.69
CA MET A 178 -16.11 8.45 13.89
C MET A 178 -14.68 8.08 13.56
N PHE A 179 -14.15 8.61 12.46
CA PHE A 179 -12.80 8.34 12.02
C PHE A 179 -11.74 8.88 13.00
N ASP A 180 -11.96 10.07 13.57
CA ASP A 180 -11.12 10.62 14.63
C ASP A 180 -11.10 9.75 15.89
N ARG A 181 -12.27 9.22 16.27
CA ARG A 181 -12.34 8.26 17.39
C ARG A 181 -11.57 6.98 17.10
N MET A 182 -11.67 6.47 15.88
CA MET A 182 -10.91 5.28 15.45
C MET A 182 -9.40 5.54 15.51
N ARG A 183 -8.91 6.65 14.97
CA ARG A 183 -7.48 7.02 15.02
C ARG A 183 -6.96 7.11 16.47
N LYS A 184 -7.71 7.76 17.35
CA LYS A 184 -7.37 7.84 18.78
C LYS A 184 -7.30 6.46 19.44
N ALA A 185 -8.26 5.59 19.12
CA ALA A 185 -8.30 4.23 19.65
C ALA A 185 -7.12 3.38 19.12
N ILE A 186 -6.78 3.49 17.84
CA ILE A 186 -5.61 2.80 17.26
C ILE A 186 -4.32 3.26 17.93
N ASN A 187 -4.14 4.58 18.10
CA ASN A 187 -2.94 5.14 18.72
C ASN A 187 -2.83 4.79 20.23
N ALA A 188 -3.88 4.32 20.84
CA ALA A 188 -3.84 3.80 22.22
C ALA A 188 -3.40 2.33 22.30
N VAL A 189 -3.33 1.61 21.16
CA VAL A 189 -2.86 0.22 21.12
C VAL A 189 -1.33 0.18 21.01
N PRO A 190 -0.62 -0.48 21.95
CA PRO A 190 0.83 -0.57 21.89
C PRO A 190 1.33 -1.14 20.56
N GLY A 191 2.27 -0.44 19.94
CA GLY A 191 2.87 -0.84 18.68
C GLY A 191 2.09 -0.45 17.42
N LEU A 192 0.89 0.10 17.54
CA LEU A 192 0.15 0.67 16.41
C LEU A 192 0.32 2.18 16.36
N LYS A 193 0.45 2.72 15.15
CA LYS A 193 0.42 4.16 14.87
C LYS A 193 -0.53 4.42 13.72
N CYS A 194 -1.52 5.26 13.95
CA CYS A 194 -2.37 5.81 12.91
C CYS A 194 -1.93 7.25 12.65
N ILE A 195 -1.55 7.54 11.40
CA ILE A 195 -1.06 8.86 10.99
C ILE A 195 -1.96 9.45 9.92
N GLU A 196 -2.14 10.76 9.96
CA GLU A 196 -2.85 11.47 8.89
C GLU A 196 -1.98 11.53 7.64
N GLU A 197 -2.63 11.27 6.51
CA GLU A 197 -2.00 11.37 5.22
C GLU A 197 -1.77 12.81 4.77
N ASP A 198 -2.66 13.72 5.15
CA ASP A 198 -2.60 15.12 4.79
C ASP A 198 -1.61 15.91 5.64
N PRO A 199 -0.99 16.90 4.96
CA PRO A 199 0.38 17.25 5.19
C PRO A 199 0.65 17.57 6.65
N PRO A 200 1.81 17.24 7.16
CA PRO A 200 3.10 17.16 6.47
C PRO A 200 3.68 15.74 6.32
N HIS A 201 2.90 14.66 6.44
CA HIS A 201 3.51 13.38 6.78
C HIS A 201 3.83 12.43 5.62
N LEU A 202 3.00 12.27 4.60
CA LEU A 202 3.23 11.26 3.57
C LEU A 202 3.08 11.73 2.13
N THR A 203 2.18 12.64 1.86
CA THR A 203 1.87 13.09 0.50
C THR A 203 2.39 14.46 0.21
N VAL A 204 3.56 14.77 0.61
CA VAL A 204 3.91 16.14 0.46
C VAL A 204 4.47 16.45 -0.88
N ILE A 205 3.80 17.32 -1.47
CA ILE A 205 4.35 18.40 -2.26
C ILE A 205 5.43 19.09 -1.40
N HIS A 206 6.65 18.59 -1.44
CA HIS A 206 7.77 19.19 -0.73
C HIS A 206 8.13 20.56 -1.33
N GLU A 207 8.80 21.40 -0.57
CA GLU A 207 9.35 22.67 -1.06
C GLU A 207 10.10 22.46 -2.37
N GLY A 208 9.75 23.27 -3.38
CA GLY A 208 10.29 23.14 -4.74
C GLY A 208 9.49 22.22 -5.68
N PHE A 209 8.43 21.59 -5.22
CA PHE A 209 7.52 20.86 -6.09
C PHE A 209 6.49 21.80 -6.70
N ALA A 210 6.70 22.18 -7.96
CA ALA A 210 5.79 23.05 -8.70
C ALA A 210 4.78 22.29 -9.59
N GLY A 211 4.66 20.97 -9.41
CA GLY A 211 3.88 20.10 -10.28
C GLY A 211 2.50 19.73 -9.75
N ASN A 212 1.59 19.45 -10.68
CA ASN A 212 0.35 18.76 -10.37
C ASN A 212 0.66 17.26 -10.33
N TRP A 213 0.51 16.62 -9.15
CA TRP A 213 0.78 15.20 -8.98
C TRP A 213 -0.06 14.32 -9.93
N GLU A 214 -1.34 14.63 -10.10
CA GLU A 214 -2.20 13.87 -11.01
C GLU A 214 -1.71 13.95 -12.45
N GLN A 215 -1.27 15.13 -12.90
CA GLN A 215 -0.73 15.29 -14.24
C GLN A 215 0.58 14.51 -14.41
N MET A 216 1.47 14.54 -13.41
CA MET A 216 2.71 13.74 -13.45
C MET A 216 2.43 12.24 -13.49
N LYS A 217 1.43 11.79 -12.75
CA LYS A 217 0.98 10.41 -12.77
C LYS A 217 0.50 10.01 -14.17
N ARG A 218 -0.39 10.83 -14.77
CA ARG A 218 -0.88 10.61 -16.15
C ARG A 218 0.25 10.55 -17.17
N ASP A 219 1.16 11.52 -17.11
CA ASP A 219 2.29 11.60 -18.03
C ASP A 219 3.21 10.38 -17.89
N PHE A 220 3.47 9.95 -16.66
CA PHE A 220 4.29 8.79 -16.39
C PHE A 220 3.67 7.49 -16.91
N TYR A 221 2.37 7.27 -16.69
CA TYR A 221 1.68 6.10 -17.22
C TYR A 221 1.64 6.12 -18.74
N ALA A 222 1.35 7.27 -19.35
CA ALA A 222 1.33 7.43 -20.81
C ALA A 222 2.71 7.17 -21.44
N GLN A 223 3.81 7.66 -20.84
CA GLN A 223 5.18 7.44 -21.30
C GLN A 223 5.57 5.94 -21.26
N ASN A 224 4.98 5.17 -20.38
CA ASN A 224 5.19 3.73 -20.27
C ASN A 224 4.17 2.90 -21.07
N GLY A 225 3.33 3.55 -21.88
CA GLY A 225 2.29 2.87 -22.66
C GLY A 225 1.18 2.22 -21.83
N LEU A 226 1.03 2.66 -20.58
CA LEU A 226 0.07 2.13 -19.63
C LEU A 226 -1.16 3.02 -19.53
N ARG A 227 -2.30 2.40 -19.22
CA ARG A 227 -3.53 3.11 -18.84
C ARG A 227 -3.82 2.84 -17.38
N HIS A 228 -4.37 3.84 -16.71
CA HIS A 228 -4.86 3.63 -15.35
C HIS A 228 -5.97 2.56 -15.35
N TRP A 229 -5.98 1.71 -14.34
CA TRP A 229 -6.93 0.59 -14.25
C TRP A 229 -8.40 1.02 -14.19
N THR A 230 -8.70 2.27 -13.75
CA THR A 230 -10.06 2.83 -13.80
C THR A 230 -10.52 3.14 -15.23
N GLY A 231 -9.60 3.20 -16.20
CA GLY A 231 -9.91 3.58 -17.58
C GLY A 231 -10.16 5.08 -17.79
N GLU A 232 -9.95 5.91 -16.76
CA GLU A 232 -10.20 7.35 -16.84
C GLU A 232 -9.15 8.09 -17.67
N TRP A 233 -7.96 7.52 -17.89
CA TRP A 233 -6.84 8.05 -18.69
C TRP A 233 -5.77 7.00 -18.97
#